data_1230740f6d6a81a2b74bb0a8439220af
#
_entry.id   1230740f6d6a81a2b74bb0a8439220af
#
_cell.length_a   1.000
_cell.length_b   1.000
_cell.length_c   1.000
_cell.angle_alpha   90.00
_cell.angle_beta   90.00
_cell.angle_gamma   90.00
#
_symmetry.space_group_name_H-M   'P 1'
#
loop_
_entity.id
_entity.type
_entity.pdbx_description
1 polymer ?
#
loop_
_entity_poly.entity_id
_entity_poly.type
_entity_poly.pdbx_seq_one_letter_code
_entity_poly.pdbx_strand_id
1 'polypeptide(L)'
;LVLGYKPGKTDVTQGDLELAGYKDIFERMCKDLGFKYAISSLRVSHSASDNGWSACIYNAETKEFYHSKEYRISPIVDRVGGGDSFAGGVITGFLDGKDFKAALEFGVAASALKHTIPGDFNLVSRKEVEALAGGDGSGRVQR
;
A
#
# COMPACT_ATOMS: atom_id res chain seq x y z
N LEU A 1 -2.74 4.97 -16.39
CA LEU A 1 -2.75 5.18 -17.85
C LEU A 1 -4.16 5.20 -18.43
N VAL A 2 -5.09 4.42 -17.84
CA VAL A 2 -6.51 4.40 -18.26
C VAL A 2 -7.15 5.77 -18.12
N LEU A 3 -6.83 6.52 -17.07
CA LEU A 3 -7.35 7.87 -16.82
C LEU A 3 -6.46 8.98 -17.44
N GLY A 4 -5.41 8.64 -18.19
CA GLY A 4 -4.55 9.59 -18.90
C GLY A 4 -3.52 10.33 -18.05
N TYR A 5 -3.46 10.12 -16.73
CA TYR A 5 -2.48 10.76 -15.87
C TYR A 5 -1.10 10.12 -16.05
N LYS A 6 -0.09 10.96 -16.25
CA LYS A 6 1.33 10.57 -16.38
C LYS A 6 2.16 11.40 -15.40
N PRO A 7 3.24 10.83 -14.81
CA PRO A 7 4.14 11.61 -13.97
C PRO A 7 4.77 12.75 -14.78
N GLY A 8 4.94 13.90 -14.14
CA GLY A 8 5.70 15.01 -14.69
C GLY A 8 7.19 14.65 -14.83
N LYS A 9 7.94 15.44 -15.62
CA LYS A 9 9.41 15.29 -15.68
C LYS A 9 10.01 15.80 -14.36
N THR A 10 10.53 14.90 -13.54
CA THR A 10 11.28 15.24 -12.32
C THR A 10 12.70 14.68 -12.41
N ASP A 11 13.70 15.55 -12.21
CA ASP A 11 15.13 15.18 -12.12
C ASP A 11 15.47 14.73 -10.69
N VAL A 12 15.26 13.45 -10.37
CA VAL A 12 15.61 12.84 -9.06
C VAL A 12 16.08 11.39 -9.25
N THR A 13 16.80 10.83 -8.29
CA THR A 13 17.25 9.44 -8.28
C THR A 13 16.08 8.43 -8.33
N GLN A 14 16.28 7.26 -8.92
CA GLN A 14 15.23 6.37 -9.43
C GLN A 14 14.12 5.98 -8.44
N GLY A 15 14.40 5.84 -7.13
CA GLY A 15 13.39 5.51 -6.11
C GLY A 15 12.55 6.71 -5.66
N ASP A 16 13.19 7.87 -5.48
CA ASP A 16 12.52 9.12 -5.12
C ASP A 16 11.68 9.68 -6.28
N LEU A 17 12.09 9.39 -7.52
CA LEU A 17 11.34 9.68 -8.75
C LEU A 17 9.99 8.97 -8.79
N GLU A 18 9.91 7.70 -8.39
CA GLU A 18 8.64 6.97 -8.38
C GLU A 18 7.66 7.58 -7.39
N LEU A 19 8.06 7.84 -6.15
CA LEU A 19 7.19 8.41 -5.12
C LEU A 19 6.75 9.84 -5.45
N ALA A 20 7.65 10.69 -5.96
CA ALA A 20 7.32 12.03 -6.42
C ALA A 20 6.33 12.00 -7.61
N GLY A 21 6.48 11.04 -8.51
CA GLY A 21 5.55 10.80 -9.62
C GLY A 21 4.16 10.38 -9.14
N TYR A 22 4.05 9.52 -8.13
CA TYR A 22 2.78 9.15 -7.52
C TYR A 22 2.11 10.35 -6.84
N LYS A 23 2.86 11.16 -6.09
CA LYS A 23 2.33 12.35 -5.43
C LYS A 23 1.71 13.33 -6.44
N ASP A 24 2.44 13.67 -7.52
CA ASP A 24 1.95 14.56 -8.57
C ASP A 24 0.66 14.03 -9.23
N ILE A 25 0.64 12.75 -9.58
CA ILE A 25 -0.54 12.10 -10.18
C ILE A 25 -1.72 12.13 -9.22
N PHE A 26 -1.53 11.77 -7.96
CA PHE A 26 -2.59 11.71 -6.96
C PHE A 26 -3.17 13.08 -6.65
N GLU A 27 -2.33 14.11 -6.56
CA GLU A 27 -2.76 15.49 -6.36
C GLU A 27 -3.68 15.94 -7.51
N ARG A 28 -3.26 15.71 -8.76
CA ARG A 28 -4.07 16.04 -9.94
C ARG A 28 -5.36 15.23 -10.00
N MET A 29 -5.32 13.93 -9.75
CA MET A 29 -6.52 13.09 -9.73
C MET A 29 -7.52 13.52 -8.67
N CYS A 30 -7.06 13.82 -7.46
CA CYS A 30 -7.91 14.31 -6.39
C CYS A 30 -8.56 15.65 -6.75
N LYS A 31 -7.79 16.57 -7.34
CA LYS A 31 -8.27 17.87 -7.79
C LYS A 31 -9.31 17.74 -8.90
N ASP A 32 -9.02 16.95 -9.94
CA ASP A 32 -9.84 16.89 -11.15
C ASP A 32 -11.10 16.04 -10.96
N LEU A 33 -11.03 14.99 -10.13
CA LEU A 33 -12.10 14.02 -9.93
C LEU A 33 -12.81 14.15 -8.58
N GLY A 34 -12.37 15.07 -7.72
CA GLY A 34 -12.98 15.33 -6.42
C GLY A 34 -12.74 14.22 -5.38
N PHE A 35 -11.67 13.44 -5.52
CA PHE A 35 -11.36 12.38 -4.56
C PHE A 35 -10.80 12.97 -3.26
N LYS A 36 -11.25 12.42 -2.13
CA LYS A 36 -10.70 12.76 -0.81
C LYS A 36 -9.32 12.10 -0.59
N TYR A 37 -9.19 10.87 -1.06
CA TYR A 37 -7.94 10.08 -0.99
C TYR A 37 -7.63 9.44 -2.33
N ALA A 38 -6.35 9.36 -2.66
CA ALA A 38 -5.83 8.51 -3.72
C ALA A 38 -4.79 7.56 -3.12
N ILE A 39 -4.89 6.26 -3.42
CA ILE A 39 -4.03 5.21 -2.85
C ILE A 39 -3.48 4.30 -3.95
N SER A 40 -2.29 3.76 -3.74
CA SER A 40 -1.73 2.69 -4.57
C SER A 40 -0.85 1.76 -3.74
N SER A 41 -1.00 0.45 -3.94
CA SER A 41 0.01 -0.51 -3.50
C SER A 41 1.22 -0.47 -4.42
N LEU A 42 2.40 -0.67 -3.85
CA LEU A 42 3.69 -0.63 -4.54
C LEU A 42 4.39 -1.98 -4.37
N ARG A 43 4.96 -2.48 -5.46
CA ARG A 43 5.68 -3.75 -5.46
C ARG A 43 7.07 -3.57 -6.02
N VAL A 44 8.08 -3.97 -5.25
CA VAL A 44 9.46 -4.15 -5.70
C VAL A 44 9.69 -5.63 -5.92
N SER A 45 9.94 -6.06 -7.16
CA SER A 45 10.18 -7.47 -7.48
C SER A 45 11.67 -7.78 -7.37
N HIS A 46 12.08 -8.57 -6.38
CA HIS A 46 13.44 -9.07 -6.24
C HIS A 46 13.61 -10.40 -6.98
N SER A 47 12.60 -11.27 -6.92
CA SER A 47 12.52 -12.53 -7.67
C SER A 47 11.07 -12.95 -7.87
N ALA A 48 10.86 -14.13 -8.47
CA ALA A 48 9.52 -14.70 -8.63
C ALA A 48 8.81 -14.98 -7.29
N SER A 49 9.55 -15.21 -6.20
CA SER A 49 9.01 -15.55 -4.87
C SER A 49 9.43 -14.58 -3.75
N ASP A 50 10.07 -13.46 -4.10
CA ASP A 50 10.58 -12.47 -3.13
C ASP A 50 10.23 -11.06 -3.62
N ASN A 51 9.37 -10.37 -2.89
CA ASN A 51 8.95 -9.02 -3.21
C ASN A 51 9.04 -8.10 -1.98
N GLY A 52 9.41 -6.82 -2.26
CA GLY A 52 9.07 -5.70 -1.39
C GLY A 52 7.62 -5.29 -1.63
N TRP A 53 6.87 -5.03 -0.56
CA TRP A 53 5.46 -4.65 -0.59
C TRP A 53 5.21 -3.43 0.31
N SER A 54 4.77 -2.35 -0.28
CA SER A 54 4.44 -1.10 0.40
C SER A 54 3.24 -0.43 -0.27
N ALA A 55 2.88 0.77 0.16
CA ALA A 55 1.84 1.55 -0.46
C ALA A 55 2.05 3.04 -0.23
N CYS A 56 1.35 3.86 -1.01
CA CYS A 56 1.29 5.29 -0.78
C CYS A 56 -0.15 5.81 -0.82
N ILE A 57 -0.38 6.89 -0.10
CA ILE A 57 -1.66 7.60 -0.01
C ILE A 57 -1.45 9.10 -0.10
N TYR A 58 -2.36 9.78 -0.75
CA TYR A 58 -2.48 11.24 -0.74
C TYR A 58 -3.82 11.62 -0.11
N ASN A 59 -3.77 12.54 0.84
CA ASN A 59 -4.94 13.16 1.46
C ASN A 59 -5.15 14.54 0.84
N ALA A 60 -6.23 14.72 0.08
CA ALA A 60 -6.52 15.96 -0.63
C ALA A 60 -6.90 17.11 0.30
N GLU A 61 -7.45 16.81 1.49
CA GLU A 61 -7.86 17.81 2.48
C GLU A 61 -6.65 18.46 3.17
N THR A 62 -5.69 17.64 3.61
CA THR A 62 -4.46 18.12 4.28
C THR A 62 -3.30 18.35 3.32
N LYS A 63 -3.42 17.92 2.04
CA LYS A 63 -2.36 17.93 1.02
C LYS A 63 -1.12 17.12 1.42
N GLU A 64 -1.30 16.13 2.28
CA GLU A 64 -0.23 15.26 2.74
C GLU A 64 -0.13 14.01 1.85
N PHE A 65 1.11 13.67 1.51
CA PHE A 65 1.48 12.41 0.90
C PHE A 65 2.22 11.56 1.93
N TYR A 66 1.84 10.27 2.03
CA TYR A 66 2.47 9.34 2.95
C TYR A 66 2.82 8.03 2.23
N HIS A 67 4.01 7.52 2.50
CA HIS A 67 4.49 6.21 2.07
C HIS A 67 4.58 5.30 3.29
N SER A 68 4.01 4.10 3.19
CA SER A 68 3.98 3.12 4.28
C SER A 68 5.33 2.49 4.55
N LYS A 69 5.41 1.71 5.62
CA LYS A 69 6.47 0.71 5.80
C LYS A 69 6.54 -0.22 4.60
N GLU A 70 7.73 -0.72 4.30
CA GLU A 70 7.94 -1.77 3.32
C GLU A 70 8.06 -3.12 4.02
N TYR A 71 7.29 -4.11 3.55
CA TYR A 71 7.38 -5.49 4.00
C TYR A 71 8.12 -6.32 2.97
N ARG A 72 9.11 -7.11 3.39
CA ARG A 72 9.72 -8.13 2.55
C ARG A 72 8.96 -9.43 2.70
N ILE A 73 8.38 -9.92 1.61
CA ILE A 73 7.59 -11.14 1.57
C ILE A 73 8.41 -12.20 0.84
N SER A 74 8.90 -13.19 1.58
CA SER A 74 9.72 -14.29 1.04
C SER A 74 9.60 -15.53 1.93
N PRO A 75 9.16 -16.69 1.41
CA PRO A 75 8.60 -16.86 0.07
C PRO A 75 7.15 -16.37 -0.05
N ILE A 76 6.76 -15.96 -1.25
CA ILE A 76 5.37 -15.70 -1.58
C ILE A 76 4.68 -17.05 -1.82
N VAL A 77 3.56 -17.28 -1.13
CA VAL A 77 2.72 -18.47 -1.32
C VAL A 77 1.72 -18.26 -2.45
N ASP A 78 1.00 -17.13 -2.42
CA ASP A 78 0.04 -16.77 -3.46
C ASP A 78 -0.14 -15.25 -3.54
N ARG A 79 -0.24 -14.71 -4.77
CA ARG A 79 -0.45 -13.28 -5.04
C ARG A 79 -1.90 -12.90 -5.26
N VAL A 80 -2.75 -13.89 -5.57
CA VAL A 80 -4.15 -13.65 -5.88
C VAL A 80 -4.86 -13.09 -4.64
N GLY A 81 -5.68 -12.05 -4.82
CA GLY A 81 -6.37 -11.39 -3.71
C GLY A 81 -5.52 -10.38 -2.90
N GLY A 82 -4.22 -10.22 -3.22
CA GLY A 82 -3.36 -9.26 -2.52
C GLY A 82 -3.84 -7.81 -2.65
N GLY A 83 -4.27 -7.39 -3.85
CA GLY A 83 -4.83 -6.06 -4.09
C GLY A 83 -6.17 -5.85 -3.37
N ASP A 84 -7.06 -6.84 -3.40
CA ASP A 84 -8.35 -6.80 -2.72
C ASP A 84 -8.18 -6.74 -1.20
N SER A 85 -7.24 -7.53 -0.66
CA SER A 85 -6.87 -7.48 0.76
C SER A 85 -6.31 -6.12 1.17
N PHE A 86 -5.53 -5.49 0.29
CA PHE A 86 -5.03 -4.13 0.51
C PHE A 86 -6.18 -3.12 0.59
N ALA A 87 -7.04 -3.10 -0.43
CA ALA A 87 -8.16 -2.16 -0.48
C ALA A 87 -9.13 -2.40 0.68
N GLY A 88 -9.52 -3.64 0.95
CA GLY A 88 -10.38 -4.01 2.08
C GLY A 88 -9.78 -3.63 3.43
N GLY A 89 -8.47 -3.82 3.60
CA GLY A 89 -7.75 -3.42 4.81
C GLY A 89 -7.75 -1.91 5.03
N VAL A 90 -7.47 -1.11 3.99
CA VAL A 90 -7.52 0.37 4.09
C VAL A 90 -8.93 0.85 4.44
N ILE A 91 -9.96 0.30 3.77
CA ILE A 91 -11.36 0.64 4.05
C ILE A 91 -11.72 0.28 5.50
N THR A 92 -11.34 -0.91 5.97
CA THR A 92 -11.54 -1.34 7.36
C THR A 92 -10.87 -0.36 8.34
N GLY A 93 -9.64 0.05 8.06
CA GLY A 93 -8.94 1.04 8.88
C GLY A 93 -9.71 2.36 9.00
N PHE A 94 -10.24 2.88 7.90
CA PHE A 94 -11.07 4.09 7.93
C PHE A 94 -12.38 3.90 8.69
N LEU A 95 -13.06 2.76 8.53
CA LEU A 95 -14.31 2.45 9.26
C LEU A 95 -14.08 2.31 10.77
N ASP A 96 -12.88 1.88 11.17
CA ASP A 96 -12.44 1.84 12.56
C ASP A 96 -12.05 3.21 13.15
N GLY A 97 -12.15 4.28 12.37
CA GLY A 97 -11.77 5.63 12.79
C GLY A 97 -10.27 5.90 12.82
N LYS A 98 -9.44 5.07 12.21
CA LYS A 98 -8.00 5.32 12.05
C LYS A 98 -7.78 6.53 11.13
N ASP A 99 -6.73 7.31 11.41
CA ASP A 99 -6.27 8.31 10.46
C ASP A 99 -5.78 7.66 9.16
N PHE A 100 -5.57 8.45 8.11
CA PHE A 100 -5.24 7.93 6.78
C PHE A 100 -3.89 7.20 6.72
N LYS A 101 -2.94 7.55 7.59
CA LYS A 101 -1.64 6.88 7.69
C LYS A 101 -1.79 5.51 8.34
N ALA A 102 -2.48 5.45 9.48
CA ALA A 102 -2.76 4.20 10.19
C ALA A 102 -3.67 3.26 9.38
N ALA A 103 -4.64 3.80 8.62
CA ALA A 103 -5.48 3.02 7.71
C ALA A 103 -4.64 2.41 6.57
N LEU A 104 -3.69 3.17 5.99
CA LEU A 104 -2.77 2.66 4.99
C LEU A 104 -1.90 1.53 5.53
N GLU A 105 -1.27 1.72 6.70
CA GLU A 105 -0.43 0.70 7.34
C GLU A 105 -1.21 -0.59 7.62
N PHE A 106 -2.46 -0.48 8.07
CA PHE A 106 -3.33 -1.63 8.28
C PHE A 106 -3.60 -2.37 6.97
N GLY A 107 -3.90 -1.66 5.88
CA GLY A 107 -4.13 -2.26 4.57
C GLY A 107 -2.89 -2.95 3.99
N VAL A 108 -1.71 -2.33 4.13
CA VAL A 108 -0.44 -2.92 3.66
C VAL A 108 -0.11 -4.19 4.45
N ALA A 109 -0.28 -4.18 5.78
CA ALA A 109 -0.07 -5.35 6.62
C ALA A 109 -1.04 -6.49 6.29
N ALA A 110 -2.33 -6.19 6.10
CA ALA A 110 -3.34 -7.18 5.71
C ALA A 110 -2.98 -7.84 4.36
N SER A 111 -2.55 -7.05 3.39
CA SER A 111 -2.11 -7.53 2.09
C SER A 111 -0.81 -8.33 2.16
N ALA A 112 0.17 -7.88 2.95
CA ALA A 112 1.42 -8.62 3.14
C ALA A 112 1.17 -10.02 3.71
N LEU A 113 0.32 -10.14 4.71
CA LEU A 113 -0.10 -11.44 5.28
C LEU A 113 -0.85 -12.29 4.27
N LYS A 114 -1.70 -11.70 3.41
CA LYS A 114 -2.40 -12.43 2.35
C LYS A 114 -1.44 -13.18 1.43
N HIS A 115 -0.29 -12.61 1.10
CA HIS A 115 0.70 -13.27 0.26
C HIS A 115 1.29 -14.55 0.87
N THR A 116 1.06 -14.81 2.16
CA THR A 116 1.49 -16.03 2.86
C THR A 116 0.41 -17.13 2.90
N ILE A 117 -0.74 -16.90 2.26
CA ILE A 117 -1.92 -17.79 2.28
C ILE A 117 -2.27 -18.20 0.85
N PRO A 118 -2.54 -19.49 0.59
CA PRO A 118 -3.01 -19.93 -0.72
C PRO A 118 -4.44 -19.48 -1.00
N GLY A 119 -4.77 -19.31 -2.28
CA GLY A 119 -6.08 -18.86 -2.73
C GLY A 119 -6.28 -17.35 -2.63
N ASP A 120 -7.45 -16.86 -3.01
CA ASP A 120 -7.77 -15.44 -3.13
C ASP A 120 -8.31 -14.79 -1.84
N PHE A 121 -8.88 -15.59 -0.93
CA PHE A 121 -9.43 -15.12 0.33
C PHE A 121 -8.35 -14.76 1.35
N ASN A 122 -8.52 -13.62 2.01
CA ASN A 122 -7.69 -13.26 3.14
C ASN A 122 -8.26 -13.87 4.44
N LEU A 123 -7.60 -14.91 4.96
CA LEU A 123 -7.99 -15.64 6.15
C LEU A 123 -7.28 -15.17 7.42
N VAL A 124 -6.66 -13.98 7.40
CA VAL A 124 -5.98 -13.42 8.57
C VAL A 124 -6.99 -12.74 9.51
N SER A 125 -6.72 -12.84 10.80
CA SER A 125 -7.47 -12.11 11.81
C SER A 125 -7.02 -10.66 11.91
N ARG A 126 -7.91 -9.79 12.40
CA ARG A 126 -7.57 -8.41 12.74
C ARG A 126 -6.33 -8.32 13.65
N LYS A 127 -6.25 -9.19 14.66
CA LYS A 127 -5.14 -9.22 15.63
C LYS A 127 -3.79 -9.48 14.96
N GLU A 128 -3.74 -10.37 13.97
CA GLU A 128 -2.52 -10.64 13.19
C GLU A 128 -2.11 -9.41 12.38
N VAL A 129 -3.08 -8.74 11.74
CA VAL A 129 -2.83 -7.53 10.97
C VAL A 129 -2.31 -6.40 11.87
N GLU A 130 -2.95 -6.17 13.02
CA GLU A 130 -2.53 -5.14 13.99
C GLU A 130 -1.15 -5.42 14.57
N ALA A 131 -0.84 -6.69 14.87
CA ALA A 131 0.47 -7.09 15.35
C ALA A 131 1.56 -6.82 14.32
N LEU A 132 1.32 -7.12 13.03
CA LEU A 132 2.27 -6.83 11.97
C LEU A 132 2.40 -5.31 11.71
N ALA A 133 1.29 -4.58 11.66
CA ALA A 133 1.30 -3.13 11.45
C ALA A 133 2.01 -2.37 12.59
N GLY A 134 1.83 -2.84 13.84
CA GLY A 134 2.45 -2.28 15.04
C GLY A 134 3.85 -2.83 15.37
N GLY A 135 4.36 -3.80 14.59
CA GLY A 135 5.64 -4.47 14.85
C GLY A 135 6.87 -3.59 14.71
N ASP A 136 8.01 -4.12 15.11
CA ASP A 136 9.31 -3.45 15.30
C ASP A 136 9.99 -2.90 14.02
N GLY A 137 9.30 -2.92 12.89
CA GLY A 137 9.84 -2.43 11.61
C GLY A 137 10.87 -3.36 10.95
N SER A 138 11.06 -4.61 11.45
CA SER A 138 11.93 -5.59 10.79
C SER A 138 11.45 -5.94 9.37
N GLY A 139 10.21 -5.57 9.04
CA GLY A 139 9.62 -5.73 7.71
C GLY A 139 9.49 -7.19 7.25
N ARG A 140 9.87 -8.15 8.10
CA ARG A 140 9.84 -9.57 7.74
C ARG A 140 8.49 -10.18 8.11
N VAL A 141 7.74 -10.58 7.10
CA VAL A 141 6.48 -11.30 7.29
C VAL A 141 6.81 -12.75 7.62
N GLN A 142 6.63 -13.12 8.90
CA GLN A 142 6.71 -14.50 9.37
C GLN A 142 5.33 -14.90 9.91
N ARG A 143 4.94 -16.12 9.60
CA ARG A 143 3.76 -16.79 10.13
C ARG A 143 4.15 -18.02 10.91
#